data_356d760dc055aefe05cf088ecd0abbf6
#
_entry.id   356d760dc055aefe05cf088ecd0abbf6
#
_cell.length_a   1.000
_cell.length_b   1.000
_cell.length_c   1.000
_cell.angle_alpha   90.00
_cell.angle_beta   90.00
_cell.angle_gamma   90.00
#
_symmetry.space_group_name_H-M   'P 1'
#
loop_
_entity.id
_entity.type
_entity.pdbx_description
1 polymer ?
#
loop_
_entity_poly.entity_id
_entity_poly.type
_entity_poly.pdbx_seq_one_letter_code
_entity_poly.pdbx_strand_id
1 'polypeptide(L)'
;MDPKDLKYAPSHEWVRLDGDVATVGISAFAVEQLTDLIMIDLGKAKPGATLKAGDPFGEVESVKSVNDLYAPLSGEVIEVNPAVADDVSAIAADPFGAGWILKLRPSNAEAELAKLLGHEAYQKKIAEESH
;
A
#
# COMPACT_ATOMS: atom_id res chain seq x y z
N MET A 1 3.00 6.80 12.65
CA MET A 1 2.17 7.39 11.56
C MET A 1 0.71 7.15 11.89
N ASP A 2 -0.08 8.21 11.89
CA ASP A 2 -1.48 8.11 12.30
C ASP A 2 -2.35 7.67 11.13
N PRO A 3 -3.03 6.51 11.23
CA PRO A 3 -3.92 6.05 10.14
C PRO A 3 -5.00 7.05 9.73
N LYS A 4 -5.36 7.98 10.61
CA LYS A 4 -6.37 9.00 10.31
C LYS A 4 -5.88 10.04 9.30
N ASP A 5 -4.58 10.17 9.12
CA ASP A 5 -3.98 11.14 8.22
C ASP A 5 -3.69 10.57 6.83
N LEU A 6 -4.03 9.30 6.61
CA LEU A 6 -3.73 8.60 5.37
C LEU A 6 -4.93 8.60 4.43
N LYS A 7 -4.63 8.35 3.15
CA LYS A 7 -5.66 8.05 2.14
C LYS A 7 -5.57 6.58 1.79
N TYR A 8 -6.68 5.99 1.38
CA TYR A 8 -6.79 4.55 1.17
C TYR A 8 -7.40 4.24 -0.19
N ALA A 9 -6.80 3.27 -0.87
CA ALA A 9 -7.40 2.69 -2.08
C ALA A 9 -8.46 1.66 -1.67
N PRO A 10 -9.49 1.43 -2.53
CA PRO A 10 -10.48 0.39 -2.24
C PRO A 10 -9.89 -1.01 -2.07
N SER A 11 -8.71 -1.24 -2.63
CA SER A 11 -7.97 -2.51 -2.51
C SER A 11 -7.08 -2.58 -1.28
N HIS A 12 -7.20 -1.61 -0.37
CA HIS A 12 -6.56 -1.59 0.97
C HIS A 12 -5.12 -1.13 1.01
N GLU A 13 -4.58 -0.56 -0.06
CA GLU A 13 -3.30 0.15 0.02
C GLU A 13 -3.54 1.52 0.65
N TRP A 14 -2.60 1.97 1.48
CA TRP A 14 -2.64 3.32 2.01
C TRP A 14 -1.54 4.17 1.36
N VAL A 15 -1.75 5.47 1.37
CA VAL A 15 -0.75 6.42 0.87
C VAL A 15 -0.64 7.61 1.80
N ARG A 16 0.60 8.03 2.03
CA ARG A 16 0.91 9.25 2.77
C ARG A 16 1.76 10.14 1.89
N LEU A 17 1.27 11.36 1.66
CA LEU A 17 2.01 12.33 0.86
C LEU A 17 2.80 13.28 1.76
N ASP A 18 4.12 13.33 1.56
CA ASP A 18 5.03 14.23 2.23
C ASP A 18 5.74 15.05 1.16
N GLY A 19 5.31 16.30 0.97
CA GLY A 19 5.88 17.11 -0.10
C GLY A 19 5.63 16.46 -1.46
N ASP A 20 6.69 16.07 -2.15
CA ASP A 20 6.62 15.44 -3.45
C ASP A 20 6.90 13.93 -3.42
N VAL A 21 6.85 13.33 -2.22
CA VAL A 21 7.08 11.89 -2.04
C VAL A 21 5.84 11.25 -1.42
N ALA A 22 5.34 10.20 -2.06
CA ALA A 22 4.24 9.41 -1.54
C ALA A 22 4.76 8.07 -1.02
N THR A 23 4.49 7.77 0.25
CA THR A 23 4.82 6.47 0.85
C THR A 23 3.59 5.58 0.78
N VAL A 24 3.76 4.33 0.37
CA VAL A 24 2.68 3.38 0.12
C VAL A 24 2.89 2.11 0.94
N GLY A 25 1.80 1.60 1.49
CA GLY A 25 1.80 0.33 2.19
C GLY A 25 0.41 -0.30 2.14
N ILE A 26 0.19 -1.36 2.91
CA ILE A 26 -1.13 -1.97 3.04
C ILE A 26 -1.65 -1.76 4.45
N SER A 27 -2.98 -1.69 4.59
CA SER A 27 -3.61 -1.38 5.87
C SER A 27 -3.55 -2.54 6.85
N ALA A 28 -3.74 -2.24 8.14
CA ALA A 28 -3.84 -3.28 9.16
C ALA A 28 -4.99 -4.24 8.86
N PHE A 29 -6.10 -3.74 8.33
CA PHE A 29 -7.22 -4.59 7.92
C PHE A 29 -6.78 -5.62 6.88
N ALA A 30 -6.02 -5.19 5.85
CA ALA A 30 -5.53 -6.09 4.82
C ALA A 30 -4.62 -7.17 5.43
N VAL A 31 -3.74 -6.78 6.36
CA VAL A 31 -2.86 -7.72 7.04
C VAL A 31 -3.66 -8.77 7.81
N GLU A 32 -4.71 -8.34 8.51
CA GLU A 32 -5.58 -9.26 9.24
C GLU A 32 -6.32 -10.22 8.34
N GLN A 33 -6.81 -9.73 7.19
CA GLN A 33 -7.53 -10.56 6.22
C GLN A 33 -6.62 -11.59 5.58
N LEU A 34 -5.37 -11.22 5.33
CA LEU A 34 -4.40 -12.11 4.71
C LEU A 34 -3.90 -13.18 5.67
N THR A 35 -3.81 -12.87 6.96
CA THR A 35 -3.22 -13.72 7.99
C THR A 35 -1.83 -14.21 7.57
N ASP A 36 -1.10 -14.80 8.39
CA ASP A 36 0.23 -15.43 8.15
C ASP A 36 0.88 -15.12 6.80
N LEU A 37 1.46 -13.91 6.67
CA LEU A 37 2.16 -13.50 5.45
C LEU A 37 3.41 -14.35 5.24
N ILE A 38 3.63 -14.81 4.02
CA ILE A 38 4.76 -15.67 3.67
C ILE A 38 5.83 -14.88 2.93
N MET A 39 5.43 -14.14 1.89
CA MET A 39 6.38 -13.38 1.08
C MET A 39 5.67 -12.25 0.33
N ILE A 40 6.47 -11.33 -0.14
CA ILE A 40 6.02 -10.25 -1.01
C ILE A 40 6.92 -10.24 -2.25
N ASP A 41 6.30 -10.12 -3.42
CA ASP A 41 7.01 -10.03 -4.69
C ASP A 41 6.73 -8.66 -5.30
N LEU A 42 7.77 -7.85 -5.41
CA LEU A 42 7.66 -6.48 -5.94
C LEU A 42 8.36 -6.36 -7.30
N GLY A 43 8.20 -7.37 -8.15
CA GLY A 43 8.93 -7.47 -9.39
C GLY A 43 8.85 -6.27 -10.32
N LYS A 44 7.71 -5.58 -10.36
CA LYS A 44 7.54 -4.38 -11.19
C LYS A 44 7.91 -3.09 -10.46
N ALA A 45 7.96 -3.12 -9.15
CA ALA A 45 8.21 -1.93 -8.33
C ALA A 45 9.70 -1.81 -8.04
N LYS A 46 10.45 -1.35 -9.01
CA LYS A 46 11.89 -1.12 -8.87
C LYS A 46 12.16 0.38 -8.97
N PRO A 47 13.17 0.91 -8.27
CA PRO A 47 13.54 2.32 -8.43
C PRO A 47 13.71 2.67 -9.91
N GLY A 48 13.07 3.74 -10.34
CA GLY A 48 13.07 4.18 -11.73
C GLY A 48 11.88 3.69 -12.54
N ALA A 49 11.14 2.69 -12.05
CA ALA A 49 9.94 2.20 -12.75
C ALA A 49 8.80 3.21 -12.62
N THR A 50 7.98 3.32 -13.66
CA THR A 50 6.80 4.18 -13.62
C THR A 50 5.55 3.33 -13.44
N LEU A 51 4.71 3.71 -12.49
CA LEU A 51 3.45 3.04 -12.21
C LEU A 51 2.28 3.98 -12.51
N LYS A 52 1.15 3.39 -12.89
CA LYS A 52 -0.11 4.13 -13.05
C LYS A 52 -1.07 3.71 -11.96
N ALA A 53 -1.87 4.66 -11.46
CA ALA A 53 -2.88 4.36 -10.44
C ALA A 53 -3.76 3.20 -10.91
N GLY A 54 -3.93 2.21 -10.05
CA GLY A 54 -4.71 1.01 -10.35
C GLY A 54 -3.91 -0.12 -10.98
N ASP A 55 -2.65 0.09 -11.37
CA ASP A 55 -1.83 -0.97 -11.93
C ASP A 55 -1.32 -1.91 -10.82
N PRO A 56 -1.30 -3.22 -11.07
CA PRO A 56 -0.65 -4.12 -10.12
C PRO A 56 0.86 -3.91 -10.17
N PHE A 57 1.47 -3.70 -9.00
CA PHE A 57 2.92 -3.51 -8.94
C PHE A 57 3.64 -4.67 -8.27
N GLY A 58 2.90 -5.58 -7.66
CA GLY A 58 3.47 -6.72 -6.99
C GLY A 58 2.40 -7.63 -6.42
N GLU A 59 2.82 -8.61 -5.66
CA GLU A 59 1.93 -9.57 -5.01
C GLU A 59 2.36 -9.80 -3.58
N VAL A 60 1.40 -10.07 -2.71
CA VAL A 60 1.68 -10.53 -1.35
C VAL A 60 1.07 -11.92 -1.20
N GLU A 61 1.88 -12.85 -0.70
CA GLU A 61 1.45 -14.23 -0.49
C GLU A 61 1.24 -14.50 0.99
N SER A 62 0.10 -15.09 1.32
CA SER A 62 -0.19 -15.59 2.65
C SER A 62 -0.41 -17.10 2.59
N VAL A 63 -0.60 -17.71 3.74
CA VAL A 63 -0.90 -19.15 3.82
C VAL A 63 -2.15 -19.49 3.00
N LYS A 64 -3.12 -18.58 2.94
CA LYS A 64 -4.41 -18.84 2.30
C LYS A 64 -4.48 -18.46 0.83
N SER A 65 -3.72 -17.44 0.41
CA SER A 65 -3.95 -16.86 -0.91
C SER A 65 -2.76 -16.03 -1.39
N VAL A 66 -2.81 -15.69 -2.68
CA VAL A 66 -1.91 -14.72 -3.29
C VAL A 66 -2.77 -13.55 -3.76
N ASN A 67 -2.37 -12.34 -3.42
CA ASN A 67 -3.15 -11.13 -3.74
C ASN A 67 -2.27 -10.10 -4.42
N ASP A 68 -2.82 -9.47 -5.46
CA ASP A 68 -2.12 -8.37 -6.15
C ASP A 68 -2.11 -7.13 -5.28
N LEU A 69 -1.03 -6.37 -5.40
CA LEU A 69 -0.92 -5.04 -4.82
C LEU A 69 -1.05 -4.01 -5.93
N TYR A 70 -1.92 -3.03 -5.74
CA TYR A 70 -2.23 -2.02 -6.76
C TYR A 70 -1.67 -0.66 -6.36
N ALA A 71 -1.15 0.06 -7.34
CA ALA A 71 -0.63 1.41 -7.09
C ALA A 71 -1.78 2.36 -6.78
N PRO A 72 -1.77 3.05 -5.63
CA PRO A 72 -2.82 4.01 -5.31
C PRO A 72 -2.66 5.33 -6.06
N LEU A 73 -1.45 5.63 -6.52
CA LEU A 73 -1.12 6.83 -7.27
C LEU A 73 -0.23 6.49 -8.44
N SER A 74 -0.30 7.33 -9.49
CA SER A 74 0.65 7.25 -10.61
C SER A 74 1.94 7.97 -10.23
N GLY A 75 3.09 7.44 -10.63
CA GLY A 75 4.36 8.08 -10.39
C GLY A 75 5.54 7.17 -10.61
N GLU A 76 6.72 7.71 -10.37
CA GLU A 76 7.98 6.98 -10.48
C GLU A 76 8.34 6.38 -9.12
N VAL A 77 8.71 5.10 -9.09
CA VAL A 77 9.21 4.45 -7.88
C VAL A 77 10.59 5.02 -7.56
N ILE A 78 10.76 5.57 -6.38
CA ILE A 78 12.05 6.11 -5.95
C ILE A 78 12.75 5.23 -4.92
N GLU A 79 11.99 4.44 -4.19
CA GLU A 79 12.55 3.56 -3.17
C GLU A 79 11.61 2.40 -2.88
N VAL A 80 12.18 1.22 -2.63
CA VAL A 80 11.44 0.04 -2.15
C VAL A 80 12.04 -0.29 -0.78
N ASN A 81 11.18 -0.60 0.20
CA ASN A 81 11.63 -0.89 1.55
C ASN A 81 12.40 -2.21 1.61
N PRO A 82 13.72 -2.18 1.81
CA PRO A 82 14.51 -3.41 1.83
C PRO A 82 14.16 -4.34 2.99
N ALA A 83 13.73 -3.77 4.11
CA ALA A 83 13.33 -4.58 5.27
C ALA A 83 12.12 -5.46 4.97
N VAL A 84 11.17 -4.92 4.21
CA VAL A 84 9.95 -5.65 3.81
C VAL A 84 10.28 -6.70 2.73
N ALA A 85 11.15 -6.35 1.79
CA ALA A 85 11.54 -7.28 0.73
C ALA A 85 12.24 -8.51 1.30
N ASP A 86 13.05 -8.32 2.35
CA ASP A 86 13.78 -9.41 2.99
C ASP A 86 12.93 -10.19 3.99
N ASP A 87 12.02 -9.49 4.69
CA ASP A 87 11.24 -10.12 5.75
C ASP A 87 9.84 -9.50 5.81
N VAL A 88 8.88 -10.21 5.25
CA VAL A 88 7.50 -9.75 5.17
C VAL A 88 6.86 -9.54 6.54
N SER A 89 7.43 -10.11 7.61
CA SER A 89 6.89 -9.91 8.96
C SER A 89 6.94 -8.44 9.42
N ALA A 90 7.77 -7.62 8.80
CA ALA A 90 7.80 -6.18 9.08
C ALA A 90 6.46 -5.52 8.75
N ILE A 91 5.77 -6.00 7.70
CA ILE A 91 4.44 -5.50 7.34
C ILE A 91 3.44 -5.83 8.44
N ALA A 92 3.45 -7.07 8.90
CA ALA A 92 2.51 -7.52 9.94
C ALA A 92 2.76 -6.81 11.28
N ALA A 93 4.04 -6.55 11.58
CA ALA A 93 4.39 -5.92 12.85
C ALA A 93 3.99 -4.46 12.92
N ASP A 94 4.11 -3.73 11.80
CA ASP A 94 3.83 -2.28 11.80
C ASP A 94 3.40 -1.81 10.40
N PRO A 95 2.19 -2.14 9.96
CA PRO A 95 1.77 -1.87 8.58
C PRO A 95 1.71 -0.39 8.22
N PHE A 96 1.53 0.49 9.21
CA PHE A 96 1.46 1.94 8.95
C PHE A 96 2.79 2.67 9.22
N GLY A 97 3.81 1.96 9.64
CA GLY A 97 5.11 2.55 9.94
C GLY A 97 6.23 1.79 9.26
N ALA A 98 7.02 1.05 10.04
CA ALA A 98 8.19 0.33 9.52
C ALA A 98 7.86 -0.63 8.37
N GLY A 99 6.61 -1.06 8.25
CA GLY A 99 6.15 -1.96 7.19
C GLY A 99 5.74 -1.27 5.90
N TRP A 100 6.10 -0.02 5.66
CA TRP A 100 5.83 0.62 4.38
C TRP A 100 6.47 -0.18 3.24
N ILE A 101 5.85 -0.16 2.06
CA ILE A 101 6.28 -1.02 0.95
C ILE A 101 7.17 -0.27 -0.04
N LEU A 102 6.71 0.88 -0.55
CA LEU A 102 7.49 1.64 -1.50
C LEU A 102 7.21 3.13 -1.40
N LYS A 103 8.08 3.93 -2.02
CA LYS A 103 7.89 5.37 -2.15
C LYS A 103 7.85 5.75 -3.61
N LEU A 104 6.93 6.64 -3.94
CA LEU A 104 6.72 7.15 -5.30
C LEU A 104 6.96 8.65 -5.35
N ARG A 105 7.37 9.14 -6.52
CA ARG A 105 7.28 10.56 -6.86
C ARG A 105 6.02 10.70 -7.71
N PRO A 106 4.88 11.18 -7.13
CA PRO A 106 3.61 11.20 -7.87
C PRO A 106 3.66 12.16 -9.04
N SER A 107 2.98 11.80 -10.13
CA SER A 107 2.87 12.65 -11.31
C SER A 107 1.58 13.47 -11.33
N ASN A 108 0.57 13.06 -10.57
CA ASN A 108 -0.74 13.72 -10.56
C ASN A 108 -1.43 13.51 -9.21
N ALA A 109 -0.70 13.84 -8.13
CA ALA A 109 -1.12 13.50 -6.77
C ALA A 109 -2.47 14.11 -6.39
N GLU A 110 -2.67 15.40 -6.69
CA GLU A 110 -3.88 16.09 -6.26
C GLU A 110 -5.15 15.46 -6.80
N ALA A 111 -5.19 15.19 -8.11
CA ALA A 111 -6.37 14.61 -8.74
C ALA A 111 -6.58 13.15 -8.29
N GLU A 112 -5.50 12.40 -8.14
CA GLU A 112 -5.60 10.99 -7.78
C GLU A 112 -5.92 10.79 -6.31
N LEU A 113 -5.39 11.62 -5.42
CA LEU A 113 -5.74 11.57 -4.00
C LEU A 113 -7.21 11.87 -3.77
N ALA A 114 -7.79 12.75 -4.59
CA ALA A 114 -9.20 13.09 -4.48
C ALA A 114 -10.11 11.89 -4.73
N LYS A 115 -9.62 10.87 -5.45
CA LYS A 115 -10.38 9.65 -5.74
C LYS A 115 -10.22 8.59 -4.66
N LEU A 116 -9.29 8.76 -3.74
CA LEU A 116 -9.05 7.81 -2.68
C LEU A 116 -9.94 8.08 -1.47
N LEU A 117 -10.07 7.07 -0.61
CA LEU A 117 -10.89 7.17 0.58
C LEU A 117 -10.11 7.82 1.72
N GLY A 118 -10.77 8.70 2.48
CA GLY A 118 -10.24 9.16 3.74
C GLY A 118 -10.47 8.09 4.81
N HIS A 119 -9.98 8.33 6.01
CA HIS A 119 -10.07 7.34 7.10
C HIS A 119 -11.52 6.93 7.39
N GLU A 120 -12.45 7.88 7.51
CA GLU A 120 -13.83 7.56 7.83
C GLU A 120 -14.52 6.72 6.74
N ALA A 121 -14.35 7.11 5.48
CA ALA A 121 -14.94 6.38 4.36
C ALA A 121 -14.35 4.97 4.27
N TYR A 122 -13.06 4.85 4.54
CA TYR A 122 -12.39 3.55 4.54
C TYR A 122 -12.91 2.66 5.68
N GLN A 123 -13.11 3.23 6.88
CA GLN A 123 -13.65 2.48 8.02
C GLN A 123 -15.05 1.93 7.72
N LYS A 124 -15.87 2.72 7.03
CA LYS A 124 -17.19 2.24 6.59
C LYS A 124 -17.08 1.08 5.61
N LYS A 125 -16.14 1.18 4.68
CA LYS A 125 -15.93 0.13 3.69
C LYS A 125 -15.51 -1.18 4.33
N ILE A 126 -14.55 -1.15 5.26
CA ILE A 126 -14.09 -2.38 5.90
C ILE A 126 -15.14 -2.96 6.84
N ALA A 127 -15.98 -2.13 7.45
CA ALA A 127 -17.09 -2.62 8.26
C ALA A 127 -18.08 -3.42 7.40
N GLU A 128 -18.33 -2.98 6.16
CA GLU A 128 -19.18 -3.70 5.22
C GLU A 128 -18.54 -5.00 4.76
N GLU A 129 -17.22 -5.00 4.53
CA GLU A 129 -16.50 -6.19 4.07
C GLU A 129 -16.36 -7.25 5.14
N SER A 130 -16.38 -6.87 6.42
CA SER A 130 -16.17 -7.81 7.52
C SER A 130 -17.43 -8.58 7.94
N HIS A 131 -18.52 -8.41 7.22
CA HIS A 131 -19.78 -9.15 7.49
C HIS A 131 -19.87 -10.48 6.77
#